data_4fb6a929f2072a5e6d722563892c59b7
#
_entry.id   4fb6a929f2072a5e6d722563892c59b7
#
_cell.length_a   1.000
_cell.length_b   1.000
_cell.length_c   1.000
_cell.angle_alpha   90.00
_cell.angle_beta   90.00
_cell.angle_gamma   90.00
#
_symmetry.space_group_name_H-M   'P 1'
#
loop_
_entity.id
_entity.type
_entity.pdbx_description
1 polymer ?
#
loop_
_entity_poly.entity_id
_entity_poly.type
_entity_poly.pdbx_seq_one_letter_code
_entity_poly.pdbx_strand_id
1 'polypeptide(L)'
;MLDVDLEAPELRALASYYRGRGGMLWVAGEVDGMVAAAPLDGGAWEICRVYVHPRLHGAGLGRELLELAERHALAQGATEVVLWTDTRFRRAHRFYENHSYVRAGPIRALHDIANTVEYRYAKPVHGVRQLDAAGAQSAERRLADVLRACVDSGASVSFLRPLAPERALDFWQGITRRVGQGEVLLFAAWSEGVLAGTVQLVLHTAEIGRHRAEIAKFLVHPAFRGRGLGDALLDAAEAAAATAGRTLLLLDTKPGDGADRLYARRGWTEAGRIEGYTRESDGREYATVIMLKRL
;
A
#
# COMPACT_ATOMS: atom_id res chain seq x y z
N MET A 1 9.01 -35.47 9.55
CA MET A 1 9.53 -35.51 8.16
C MET A 1 8.33 -35.33 7.27
N LEU A 2 8.39 -34.39 6.31
CA LEU A 2 7.29 -34.13 5.37
C LEU A 2 7.01 -35.38 4.55
N ASP A 3 5.77 -35.85 4.57
CA ASP A 3 5.33 -36.92 3.65
C ASP A 3 4.89 -36.26 2.35
N VAL A 4 5.81 -36.25 1.37
CA VAL A 4 5.59 -35.58 0.07
C VAL A 4 4.36 -36.12 -0.65
N ASP A 5 4.06 -37.41 -0.51
CA ASP A 5 2.95 -38.04 -1.22
C ASP A 5 1.57 -37.68 -0.63
N LEU A 6 1.52 -37.43 0.67
CA LEU A 6 0.29 -37.08 1.36
C LEU A 6 0.12 -35.56 1.52
N GLU A 7 1.20 -34.81 1.76
CA GLU A 7 1.13 -33.41 2.16
C GLU A 7 1.44 -32.43 1.02
N ALA A 8 2.23 -32.85 0.01
CA ALA A 8 2.63 -32.00 -1.09
C ALA A 8 3.01 -32.78 -2.36
N PRO A 9 2.09 -33.59 -2.93
CA PRO A 9 2.38 -34.46 -4.07
C PRO A 9 2.87 -33.70 -5.30
N GLU A 10 2.52 -32.43 -5.45
CA GLU A 10 2.99 -31.57 -6.52
C GLU A 10 4.52 -31.37 -6.52
N LEU A 11 5.21 -31.57 -5.38
CA LEU A 11 6.67 -31.45 -5.30
C LEU A 11 7.41 -32.45 -6.20
N ARG A 12 6.77 -33.55 -6.60
CA ARG A 12 7.35 -34.52 -7.52
C ARG A 12 7.41 -34.05 -8.97
N ALA A 13 6.55 -33.08 -9.36
CA ALA A 13 6.42 -32.62 -10.74
C ALA A 13 6.01 -31.13 -10.82
N LEU A 14 6.70 -30.26 -10.08
CA LEU A 14 6.36 -28.83 -9.95
C LEU A 14 6.10 -28.12 -11.28
N ALA A 15 6.96 -28.36 -12.27
CA ALA A 15 6.81 -27.69 -13.58
C ALA A 15 5.52 -28.09 -14.29
N SER A 16 5.15 -29.38 -14.25
CA SER A 16 3.90 -29.89 -14.82
C SER A 16 2.69 -29.41 -14.04
N TYR A 17 2.79 -29.38 -12.72
CA TYR A 17 1.73 -28.90 -11.82
C TYR A 17 1.36 -27.43 -12.14
N TYR A 18 2.35 -26.52 -12.17
CA TYR A 18 2.06 -25.12 -12.48
C TYR A 18 1.59 -24.90 -13.92
N ARG A 19 2.18 -25.62 -14.88
CA ARG A 19 1.74 -25.57 -16.29
C ARG A 19 0.28 -26.02 -16.44
N GLY A 20 -0.12 -27.09 -15.75
CA GLY A 20 -1.50 -27.60 -15.76
C GLY A 20 -2.52 -26.59 -15.20
N ARG A 21 -2.06 -25.67 -14.35
CA ARG A 21 -2.87 -24.56 -13.79
C ARG A 21 -2.82 -23.28 -14.64
N GLY A 22 -2.22 -23.31 -15.82
CA GLY A 22 -2.00 -22.11 -16.65
C GLY A 22 -0.89 -21.19 -16.12
N GLY A 23 -0.06 -21.68 -15.21
CA GLY A 23 1.00 -20.96 -14.56
C GLY A 23 2.39 -21.33 -15.08
N MET A 24 3.43 -20.81 -14.41
CA MET A 24 4.83 -20.99 -14.76
C MET A 24 5.68 -21.21 -13.50
N LEU A 25 6.75 -21.99 -13.65
CA LEU A 25 7.81 -22.16 -12.67
C LEU A 25 9.14 -21.70 -13.30
N TRP A 26 9.89 -20.90 -12.56
CA TRP A 26 11.25 -20.48 -12.92
C TRP A 26 12.23 -21.01 -11.89
N VAL A 27 13.38 -21.45 -12.35
CA VAL A 27 14.49 -21.94 -11.54
C VAL A 27 15.76 -21.20 -11.95
N ALA A 28 16.52 -20.74 -10.97
CA ALA A 28 17.81 -20.08 -11.18
C ALA A 28 18.94 -21.04 -10.84
N GLY A 29 19.99 -21.07 -11.69
CA GLY A 29 21.16 -21.94 -11.52
C GLY A 29 20.79 -23.43 -11.47
N GLU A 30 21.57 -24.20 -10.73
CA GLU A 30 21.29 -25.62 -10.42
C GLU A 30 20.36 -25.77 -9.18
N VAL A 31 19.28 -24.94 -9.10
CA VAL A 31 18.37 -24.81 -7.95
C VAL A 31 18.92 -23.84 -6.88
N ASP A 32 19.58 -22.78 -7.28
CA ASP A 32 19.98 -21.67 -6.41
C ASP A 32 18.77 -20.86 -5.89
N GLY A 33 17.69 -20.88 -6.66
CA GLY A 33 16.42 -20.29 -6.27
C GLY A 33 15.30 -20.69 -7.23
N MET A 34 14.07 -20.52 -6.80
CA MET A 34 12.89 -20.74 -7.64
C MET A 34 11.76 -19.79 -7.26
N VAL A 35 10.84 -19.64 -8.20
CA VAL A 35 9.55 -18.96 -8.00
C VAL A 35 8.53 -19.57 -8.95
N ALA A 36 7.28 -19.63 -8.53
CA ALA A 36 6.18 -20.00 -9.41
C ALA A 36 5.09 -18.92 -9.36
N ALA A 37 4.33 -18.83 -10.44
CA ALA A 37 3.12 -18.01 -10.50
C ALA A 37 2.02 -18.80 -11.22
N ALA A 38 0.78 -18.64 -10.73
CA ALA A 38 -0.39 -19.26 -11.34
C ALA A 38 -1.59 -18.32 -11.27
N PRO A 39 -2.48 -18.33 -12.29
CA PRO A 39 -3.70 -17.55 -12.26
C PRO A 39 -4.66 -18.05 -11.17
N LEU A 40 -5.43 -17.13 -10.63
CA LEU A 40 -6.58 -17.36 -9.77
C LEU A 40 -7.83 -16.77 -10.42
N ASP A 41 -8.98 -17.10 -9.88
CA ASP A 41 -10.24 -16.49 -10.30
C ASP A 41 -10.24 -14.97 -10.08
N GLY A 42 -11.02 -14.25 -10.88
CA GLY A 42 -11.17 -12.80 -10.76
C GLY A 42 -9.97 -11.97 -11.25
N GLY A 43 -9.06 -12.55 -12.03
CA GLY A 43 -7.90 -11.84 -12.60
C GLY A 43 -6.73 -11.65 -11.64
N ALA A 44 -6.75 -12.31 -10.48
CA ALA A 44 -5.61 -12.34 -9.58
C ALA A 44 -4.60 -13.41 -10.00
N TRP A 45 -3.33 -13.23 -9.62
CA TRP A 45 -2.28 -14.23 -9.78
C TRP A 45 -1.62 -14.52 -8.43
N GLU A 46 -1.40 -15.79 -8.15
CA GLU A 46 -0.70 -16.23 -6.93
C GLU A 46 0.79 -16.45 -7.23
N ILE A 47 1.64 -15.79 -6.45
CA ILE A 47 3.08 -16.08 -6.40
C ILE A 47 3.32 -17.17 -5.36
N CYS A 48 3.96 -18.23 -5.79
CA CYS A 48 4.25 -19.41 -4.97
C CYS A 48 5.74 -19.73 -5.01
N ARG A 49 6.19 -20.53 -4.04
CA ARG A 49 7.52 -21.16 -4.07
C ARG A 49 8.67 -20.16 -4.26
N VAL A 50 8.62 -19.03 -3.59
CA VAL A 50 9.74 -18.07 -3.57
C VAL A 50 10.81 -18.62 -2.64
N TYR A 51 11.73 -19.39 -3.17
CA TYR A 51 12.86 -19.97 -2.44
C TYR A 51 14.18 -19.49 -3.00
N VAL A 52 15.11 -19.17 -2.11
CA VAL A 52 16.49 -18.82 -2.45
C VAL A 52 17.41 -19.56 -1.50
N HIS A 53 18.43 -20.19 -2.06
CA HIS A 53 19.42 -20.90 -1.24
C HIS A 53 20.07 -19.96 -0.22
N PRO A 54 20.21 -20.34 1.07
CA PRO A 54 20.69 -19.46 2.13
C PRO A 54 22.00 -18.74 1.82
N ARG A 55 22.94 -19.37 1.09
CA ARG A 55 24.22 -18.77 0.66
C ARG A 55 24.06 -17.52 -0.20
N LEU A 56 22.90 -17.37 -0.88
CA LEU A 56 22.61 -16.26 -1.81
C LEU A 56 21.63 -15.24 -1.21
N HIS A 57 21.30 -15.38 0.09
CA HIS A 57 20.48 -14.39 0.75
C HIS A 57 21.19 -13.02 0.78
N GLY A 58 20.48 -11.96 0.35
CA GLY A 58 21.02 -10.61 0.27
C GLY A 58 21.73 -10.28 -1.05
N ALA A 59 21.96 -11.26 -1.93
CA ALA A 59 22.59 -11.06 -3.26
C ALA A 59 21.61 -10.53 -4.35
N GLY A 60 20.33 -10.33 -4.02
CA GLY A 60 19.34 -9.79 -4.97
C GLY A 60 18.50 -10.85 -5.69
N LEU A 61 18.91 -12.12 -5.72
CA LEU A 61 18.23 -13.18 -6.47
C LEU A 61 16.74 -13.31 -6.13
N GLY A 62 16.36 -13.17 -4.84
CA GLY A 62 14.95 -13.24 -4.46
C GLY A 62 14.11 -12.13 -5.07
N ARG A 63 14.67 -10.92 -5.20
CA ARG A 63 14.02 -9.79 -5.88
C ARG A 63 13.87 -10.07 -7.37
N GLU A 64 14.93 -10.53 -8.03
CA GLU A 64 14.91 -10.83 -9.46
C GLU A 64 13.86 -11.89 -9.81
N LEU A 65 13.77 -12.95 -9.01
CA LEU A 65 12.76 -14.01 -9.15
C LEU A 65 11.35 -13.48 -8.94
N LEU A 66 11.12 -12.69 -7.89
CA LEU A 66 9.81 -12.08 -7.61
C LEU A 66 9.38 -11.17 -8.76
N GLU A 67 10.25 -10.27 -9.21
CA GLU A 67 9.98 -9.35 -10.32
C GLU A 67 9.73 -10.10 -11.64
N LEU A 68 10.42 -11.22 -11.88
CA LEU A 68 10.20 -12.07 -13.05
C LEU A 68 8.78 -12.66 -13.06
N ALA A 69 8.36 -13.24 -11.92
CA ALA A 69 7.03 -13.81 -11.78
C ALA A 69 5.93 -12.74 -11.88
N GLU A 70 6.16 -11.57 -11.26
CA GLU A 70 5.24 -10.42 -11.35
C GLU A 70 5.10 -9.91 -12.79
N ARG A 71 6.20 -9.71 -13.51
CA ARG A 71 6.16 -9.29 -14.92
C ARG A 71 5.39 -10.30 -15.77
N HIS A 72 5.54 -11.59 -15.51
CA HIS A 72 4.76 -12.61 -16.21
C HIS A 72 3.27 -12.46 -15.89
N ALA A 73 2.88 -12.38 -14.62
CA ALA A 73 1.48 -12.19 -14.23
C ALA A 73 0.87 -10.93 -14.87
N LEU A 74 1.59 -9.82 -14.85
CA LEU A 74 1.19 -8.57 -15.51
C LEU A 74 0.98 -8.73 -17.01
N ALA A 75 1.90 -9.40 -17.71
CA ALA A 75 1.79 -9.68 -19.15
C ALA A 75 0.58 -10.58 -19.49
N GLN A 76 0.12 -11.37 -18.51
CA GLN A 76 -1.10 -12.19 -18.63
C GLN A 76 -2.35 -11.45 -18.18
N GLY A 77 -2.29 -10.13 -17.89
CA GLY A 77 -3.44 -9.33 -17.53
C GLY A 77 -3.84 -9.37 -16.05
N ALA A 78 -2.91 -9.73 -15.16
CA ALA A 78 -3.17 -9.70 -13.73
C ALA A 78 -3.67 -8.32 -13.28
N THR A 79 -4.73 -8.29 -12.48
CA THR A 79 -5.23 -7.09 -11.81
C THR A 79 -4.72 -6.96 -10.39
N GLU A 80 -4.35 -8.09 -9.78
CA GLU A 80 -3.78 -8.21 -8.45
C GLU A 80 -2.80 -9.37 -8.41
N VAL A 81 -1.72 -9.22 -7.66
CA VAL A 81 -0.81 -10.31 -7.32
C VAL A 81 -0.93 -10.62 -5.85
N VAL A 82 -1.09 -11.89 -5.50
CA VAL A 82 -1.26 -12.37 -4.12
C VAL A 82 -0.22 -13.42 -3.77
N LEU A 83 0.03 -13.60 -2.49
CA LEU A 83 0.85 -14.70 -1.97
C LEU A 83 0.43 -15.04 -0.55
N TRP A 84 0.83 -16.22 -0.11
CA TRP A 84 0.67 -16.69 1.26
C TRP A 84 2.04 -16.95 1.87
N THR A 85 2.19 -16.63 3.15
CA THR A 85 3.45 -16.81 3.87
C THR A 85 3.19 -17.16 5.33
N ASP A 86 3.95 -18.11 5.85
CA ASP A 86 3.89 -18.52 7.24
C ASP A 86 4.08 -17.31 8.19
N THR A 87 3.24 -17.23 9.21
CA THR A 87 3.26 -16.14 10.21
C THR A 87 4.58 -16.04 10.97
N ARG A 88 5.39 -17.09 10.96
CA ARG A 88 6.72 -17.17 11.60
C ARG A 88 7.83 -16.54 10.76
N PHE A 89 7.63 -16.36 9.45
CA PHE A 89 8.68 -15.94 8.52
C PHE A 89 8.82 -14.42 8.41
N ARG A 90 9.16 -13.75 9.51
CA ARG A 90 9.29 -12.29 9.61
C ARG A 90 10.20 -11.65 8.55
N ARG A 91 11.23 -12.39 8.06
CA ARG A 91 12.12 -11.91 6.99
C ARG A 91 11.40 -11.87 5.65
N ALA A 92 10.60 -12.90 5.34
CA ALA A 92 9.78 -12.94 4.14
C ALA A 92 8.71 -11.84 4.17
N HIS A 93 8.07 -11.60 5.32
CA HIS A 93 7.11 -10.50 5.46
C HIS A 93 7.75 -9.17 5.06
N ARG A 94 8.89 -8.80 5.67
CA ARG A 94 9.62 -7.56 5.32
C ARG A 94 10.04 -7.50 3.86
N PHE A 95 10.41 -8.64 3.28
CA PHE A 95 10.76 -8.71 1.87
C PHE A 95 9.56 -8.34 0.99
N TYR A 96 8.38 -8.92 1.22
CA TYR A 96 7.17 -8.62 0.45
C TYR A 96 6.67 -7.19 0.70
N GLU A 97 6.69 -6.72 1.93
CA GLU A 97 6.32 -5.34 2.31
C GLU A 97 7.17 -4.30 1.57
N ASN A 98 8.49 -4.53 1.47
CA ASN A 98 9.39 -3.68 0.69
C ASN A 98 9.08 -3.70 -0.83
N HIS A 99 8.36 -4.71 -1.31
CA HIS A 99 7.92 -4.83 -2.72
C HIS A 99 6.45 -4.42 -2.91
N SER A 100 5.92 -3.59 -2.00
CA SER A 100 4.56 -3.00 -2.07
C SER A 100 3.41 -3.98 -1.86
N TYR A 101 3.67 -5.16 -1.32
CA TYR A 101 2.62 -6.04 -0.83
C TYR A 101 2.13 -5.56 0.53
N VAL A 102 0.84 -5.69 0.75
CA VAL A 102 0.20 -5.41 2.04
C VAL A 102 -0.56 -6.62 2.52
N ARG A 103 -0.64 -6.80 3.82
CA ARG A 103 -1.51 -7.83 4.41
C ARG A 103 -2.95 -7.51 4.05
N ALA A 104 -3.66 -8.46 3.47
CA ALA A 104 -5.03 -8.25 3.01
C ALA A 104 -5.79 -9.55 2.93
N GLY A 105 -6.91 -9.63 3.62
CA GLY A 105 -7.77 -10.81 3.64
C GLY A 105 -7.56 -11.71 4.85
N PRO A 106 -8.15 -12.90 4.84
CA PRO A 106 -8.15 -13.80 5.99
C PRO A 106 -6.77 -14.39 6.28
N ILE A 107 -6.60 -14.85 7.50
CA ILE A 107 -5.53 -15.75 7.91
C ILE A 107 -6.03 -17.18 7.62
N ARG A 108 -5.19 -18.05 7.04
CA ARG A 108 -5.53 -19.45 6.87
C ARG A 108 -4.64 -20.35 7.74
N ALA A 109 -5.24 -21.37 8.31
CA ALA A 109 -4.52 -22.45 8.97
C ALA A 109 -4.44 -23.65 8.00
N LEU A 110 -3.24 -24.19 7.84
CA LEU A 110 -3.02 -25.46 7.13
C LEU A 110 -3.06 -26.59 8.15
N HIS A 111 -3.72 -27.68 7.80
CA HIS A 111 -3.76 -28.88 8.64
C HIS A 111 -2.57 -29.81 8.29
N ASP A 112 -1.37 -29.21 8.23
CA ASP A 112 -0.11 -29.90 8.02
C ASP A 112 0.53 -30.29 9.37
N ILE A 113 1.58 -31.09 9.34
CA ILE A 113 2.32 -31.56 10.56
C ILE A 113 2.82 -30.35 11.39
N ALA A 114 3.13 -29.22 10.75
CA ALA A 114 3.66 -28.04 11.40
C ALA A 114 2.56 -27.10 11.95
N ASN A 115 1.27 -27.41 11.76
CA ASN A 115 0.13 -26.55 12.07
C ASN A 115 0.38 -25.12 11.55
N THR A 116 0.76 -25.04 10.29
CA THR A 116 1.15 -23.77 9.65
C THR A 116 -0.03 -22.81 9.61
N VAL A 117 0.23 -21.58 10.02
CA VAL A 117 -0.71 -20.46 9.91
C VAL A 117 -0.11 -19.43 8.96
N GLU A 118 -0.86 -18.98 7.98
CA GLU A 118 -0.37 -18.09 6.94
C GLU A 118 -1.12 -16.78 6.87
N TYR A 119 -0.37 -15.72 6.64
CA TYR A 119 -0.90 -14.42 6.22
C TYR A 119 -1.04 -14.38 4.70
N ARG A 120 -2.16 -13.81 4.25
CA ARG A 120 -2.32 -13.40 2.85
C ARG A 120 -1.72 -12.01 2.67
N TYR A 121 -0.87 -11.89 1.66
CA TYR A 121 -0.38 -10.61 1.15
C TYR A 121 -0.95 -10.37 -0.24
N ALA A 122 -1.26 -9.11 -0.54
CA ALA A 122 -1.78 -8.71 -1.84
C ALA A 122 -1.13 -7.41 -2.31
N LYS A 123 -1.02 -7.29 -3.62
CA LYS A 123 -0.50 -6.12 -4.30
C LYS A 123 -1.36 -5.85 -5.54
N PRO A 124 -2.25 -4.83 -5.50
CA PRO A 124 -2.94 -4.37 -6.71
C PRO A 124 -1.95 -3.93 -7.78
N VAL A 125 -2.26 -4.19 -9.04
CA VAL A 125 -1.47 -3.67 -10.16
C VAL A 125 -1.73 -2.18 -10.33
N HIS A 126 -3.00 -1.79 -10.30
CA HIS A 126 -3.45 -0.41 -10.32
C HIS A 126 -4.67 -0.24 -9.39
N GLY A 127 -4.89 0.98 -8.94
CA GLY A 127 -6.10 1.33 -8.18
C GLY A 127 -5.84 1.68 -6.73
N VAL A 128 -6.93 1.86 -6.01
CA VAL A 128 -6.95 2.30 -4.60
C VAL A 128 -7.54 1.20 -3.73
N ARG A 129 -6.97 1.02 -2.56
CA ARG A 129 -7.49 0.11 -1.53
C ARG A 129 -7.53 0.80 -0.18
N GLN A 130 -8.61 0.62 0.56
CA GLN A 130 -8.64 0.92 1.98
C GLN A 130 -7.84 -0.14 2.74
N LEU A 131 -6.99 0.29 3.66
CA LEU A 131 -6.18 -0.57 4.51
C LEU A 131 -6.81 -0.68 5.91
N ASP A 132 -6.96 -1.91 6.38
CA ASP A 132 -7.20 -2.18 7.79
C ASP A 132 -5.91 -2.02 8.61
N ALA A 133 -5.95 -2.25 9.91
CA ALA A 133 -4.77 -2.09 10.77
C ALA A 133 -3.60 -2.99 10.36
N ALA A 134 -3.88 -4.21 9.89
CA ALA A 134 -2.83 -5.15 9.46
C ALA A 134 -2.21 -4.73 8.11
N GLY A 135 -3.06 -4.27 7.18
CA GLY A 135 -2.63 -3.70 5.91
C GLY A 135 -1.83 -2.41 6.10
N ALA A 136 -2.30 -1.51 6.98
CA ALA A 136 -1.60 -0.28 7.34
C ALA A 136 -0.21 -0.57 7.93
N GLN A 137 -0.12 -1.52 8.88
CA GLN A 137 1.15 -1.95 9.49
C GLN A 137 2.14 -2.46 8.45
N SER A 138 1.70 -3.30 7.53
CA SER A 138 2.56 -3.84 6.47
C SER A 138 2.98 -2.78 5.44
N ALA A 139 2.22 -1.70 5.29
CA ALA A 139 2.50 -0.60 4.37
C ALA A 139 3.41 0.50 4.95
N GLU A 140 3.67 0.54 6.27
CA GLU A 140 4.33 1.66 6.96
C GLU A 140 5.62 2.12 6.29
N ARG A 141 6.50 1.20 5.89
CA ARG A 141 7.78 1.54 5.24
C ARG A 141 7.57 2.19 3.87
N ARG A 142 6.69 1.63 3.06
CA ARG A 142 6.40 2.19 1.73
C ARG A 142 5.68 3.52 1.83
N LEU A 143 4.77 3.68 2.78
CA LEU A 143 4.12 4.96 3.06
C LEU A 143 5.12 6.00 3.60
N ALA A 144 6.12 5.58 4.40
CA ALA A 144 7.20 6.46 4.83
C ALA A 144 8.06 6.93 3.64
N ASP A 145 8.36 6.05 2.67
CA ASP A 145 9.07 6.43 1.45
C ASP A 145 8.26 7.44 0.61
N VAL A 146 6.95 7.21 0.45
CA VAL A 146 6.04 8.15 -0.25
C VAL A 146 6.02 9.51 0.45
N LEU A 147 5.88 9.53 1.77
CA LEU A 147 5.87 10.76 2.56
C LEU A 147 7.18 11.53 2.39
N ARG A 148 8.33 10.85 2.54
CA ARG A 148 9.65 11.47 2.39
C ARG A 148 9.84 12.05 0.99
N ALA A 149 9.54 11.27 -0.05
CA ALA A 149 9.64 11.75 -1.43
C ALA A 149 8.76 12.99 -1.69
N CYS A 150 7.56 13.04 -1.10
CA CYS A 150 6.69 14.21 -1.19
C CYS A 150 7.27 15.41 -0.45
N VAL A 151 7.76 15.24 0.79
CA VAL A 151 8.39 16.31 1.59
C VAL A 151 9.63 16.84 0.87
N ASP A 152 10.49 15.97 0.35
CA ASP A 152 11.71 16.36 -0.37
C ASP A 152 11.37 17.11 -1.68
N SER A 153 10.23 16.80 -2.32
CA SER A 153 9.72 17.53 -3.48
C SER A 153 9.02 18.86 -3.14
N GLY A 154 8.95 19.25 -1.86
CA GLY A 154 8.40 20.51 -1.40
C GLY A 154 6.94 20.48 -0.96
N ALA A 155 6.34 19.32 -0.78
CA ALA A 155 4.98 19.25 -0.25
C ALA A 155 4.91 19.76 1.20
N SER A 156 3.97 20.66 1.46
CA SER A 156 3.69 21.19 2.80
C SER A 156 2.70 20.27 3.51
N VAL A 157 3.23 19.28 4.25
CA VAL A 157 2.42 18.23 4.90
C VAL A 157 2.81 18.02 6.36
N SER A 158 3.09 19.13 7.05
CA SER A 158 3.46 19.18 8.47
C SER A 158 4.85 18.63 8.81
N PHE A 159 5.74 18.54 7.82
CA PHE A 159 7.12 18.11 8.01
C PHE A 159 8.11 19.05 7.33
N LEU A 160 9.23 19.31 8.00
CA LEU A 160 10.34 20.06 7.44
C LEU A 160 11.30 19.14 6.67
N ARG A 161 11.96 19.69 5.66
CA ARG A 161 13.03 19.05 4.87
C ARG A 161 14.39 19.20 5.55
N PRO A 162 15.26 18.16 5.51
CA PRO A 162 15.00 16.78 5.10
C PRO A 162 14.21 16.02 6.16
N LEU A 163 13.34 15.11 5.75
CA LEU A 163 12.59 14.26 6.68
C LEU A 163 13.37 12.96 6.95
N ALA A 164 13.78 12.75 8.21
CA ALA A 164 14.48 11.53 8.62
C ALA A 164 13.60 10.28 8.42
N PRO A 165 14.17 9.15 7.94
CA PRO A 165 13.42 7.91 7.73
C PRO A 165 12.67 7.42 8.96
N GLU A 166 13.32 7.49 10.12
CA GLU A 166 12.78 7.04 11.40
C GLU A 166 11.55 7.87 11.78
N ARG A 167 11.62 9.20 11.61
CA ARG A 167 10.51 10.10 11.91
C ARG A 167 9.31 9.87 10.99
N ALA A 168 9.57 9.57 9.71
CA ALA A 168 8.51 9.20 8.77
C ALA A 168 7.85 7.88 9.16
N LEU A 169 8.64 6.89 9.57
CA LEU A 169 8.14 5.60 10.04
C LEU A 169 7.31 5.74 11.32
N ASP A 170 7.82 6.47 12.33
CA ASP A 170 7.12 6.72 13.60
C ASP A 170 5.75 7.38 13.36
N PHE A 171 5.69 8.33 12.43
CA PHE A 171 4.42 8.95 12.02
C PHE A 171 3.42 7.89 11.54
N TRP A 172 3.82 7.01 10.61
CA TRP A 172 2.93 6.00 10.06
C TRP A 172 2.53 4.94 11.08
N GLN A 173 3.41 4.56 12.01
CA GLN A 173 3.07 3.71 13.15
C GLN A 173 1.97 4.35 14.02
N GLY A 174 2.02 5.68 14.20
CA GLY A 174 0.96 6.44 14.85
C GLY A 174 -0.37 6.34 14.09
N ILE A 175 -0.33 6.45 12.77
CA ILE A 175 -1.52 6.33 11.91
C ILE A 175 -2.07 4.89 11.95
N THR A 176 -1.23 3.87 11.88
CA THR A 176 -1.64 2.47 12.00
C THR A 176 -2.46 2.21 13.28
N ARG A 177 -2.02 2.77 14.42
CA ARG A 177 -2.79 2.67 15.68
C ARG A 177 -4.15 3.32 15.56
N ARG A 178 -4.23 4.52 14.97
CA ARG A 178 -5.50 5.25 14.77
C ARG A 178 -6.44 4.54 13.80
N VAL A 179 -5.90 3.86 12.78
CA VAL A 179 -6.70 2.97 11.90
C VAL A 179 -7.31 1.83 12.71
N GLY A 180 -6.52 1.18 13.58
CA GLY A 180 -7.02 0.13 14.47
C GLY A 180 -8.08 0.59 15.47
N GLN A 181 -8.09 1.87 15.83
CA GLN A 181 -9.09 2.51 16.71
C GLN A 181 -10.34 3.01 15.94
N GLY A 182 -10.34 2.92 14.62
CA GLY A 182 -11.44 3.42 13.78
C GLY A 182 -11.51 4.95 13.68
N GLU A 183 -10.45 5.66 14.06
CA GLU A 183 -10.38 7.13 13.98
C GLU A 183 -9.99 7.63 12.60
N VAL A 184 -9.28 6.79 11.83
CA VAL A 184 -8.76 7.09 10.49
C VAL A 184 -9.10 5.95 9.54
N LEU A 185 -9.68 6.29 8.41
CA LEU A 185 -9.72 5.39 7.25
C LEU A 185 -8.54 5.74 6.35
N LEU A 186 -7.65 4.78 6.15
CA LEU A 186 -6.43 4.94 5.38
C LEU A 186 -6.59 4.29 4.02
N PHE A 187 -6.33 5.05 2.97
CA PHE A 187 -6.34 4.55 1.59
C PHE A 187 -4.93 4.62 1.01
N ALA A 188 -4.54 3.57 0.31
CA ALA A 188 -3.31 3.53 -0.46
C ALA A 188 -3.62 3.28 -1.94
N ALA A 189 -2.81 3.88 -2.82
CA ALA A 189 -2.92 3.77 -4.26
C ALA A 189 -1.71 3.07 -4.84
N TRP A 190 -1.95 2.17 -5.80
CA TRP A 190 -0.92 1.49 -6.57
C TRP A 190 -0.93 1.92 -8.03
N SER A 191 0.25 1.99 -8.61
CA SER A 191 0.48 2.12 -10.05
C SER A 191 1.59 1.17 -10.46
N GLU A 192 1.31 0.31 -11.44
CA GLU A 192 2.26 -0.70 -11.93
C GLU A 192 2.78 -1.61 -10.79
N GLY A 193 1.91 -1.97 -9.84
CA GLY A 193 2.26 -2.77 -8.67
C GLY A 193 3.14 -2.05 -7.63
N VAL A 194 3.35 -0.75 -7.75
CA VAL A 194 4.09 0.06 -6.75
C VAL A 194 3.10 0.87 -5.93
N LEU A 195 3.18 0.78 -4.59
CA LEU A 195 2.43 1.67 -3.70
C LEU A 195 3.00 3.08 -3.86
N ALA A 196 2.20 3.96 -4.47
CA ALA A 196 2.64 5.26 -4.99
C ALA A 196 1.87 6.46 -4.41
N GLY A 197 0.80 6.23 -3.64
CA GLY A 197 0.03 7.32 -3.06
C GLY A 197 -0.79 6.89 -1.86
N THR A 198 -1.33 7.88 -1.14
CA THR A 198 -2.17 7.66 0.03
C THR A 198 -3.04 8.87 0.32
N VAL A 199 -4.14 8.64 1.03
CA VAL A 199 -4.97 9.67 1.66
C VAL A 199 -5.55 9.13 2.95
N GLN A 200 -5.71 9.99 3.94
CA GLN A 200 -6.37 9.72 5.20
C GLN A 200 -7.71 10.43 5.23
N LEU A 201 -8.75 9.73 5.65
CA LEU A 201 -10.01 10.31 6.07
C LEU A 201 -10.07 10.24 7.60
N VAL A 202 -9.88 11.37 8.25
CA VAL A 202 -9.92 11.49 9.72
C VAL A 202 -11.36 11.71 10.15
N LEU A 203 -11.89 10.77 10.93
CA LEU A 203 -13.26 10.81 11.40
C LEU A 203 -13.34 11.59 12.73
N HIS A 204 -14.15 12.65 12.76
CA HIS A 204 -14.42 13.34 14.01
C HIS A 204 -15.35 12.50 14.89
N THR A 205 -14.95 12.31 16.15
CA THR A 205 -15.66 11.47 17.13
C THR A 205 -16.49 12.28 18.11
N ALA A 206 -16.18 13.58 18.31
CA ALA A 206 -16.97 14.47 19.16
C ALA A 206 -18.42 14.56 18.64
N GLU A 207 -19.41 14.49 19.53
CA GLU A 207 -20.84 14.39 19.18
C GLU A 207 -21.29 15.47 18.20
N ILE A 208 -20.94 16.73 18.47
CA ILE A 208 -21.31 17.88 17.63
C ILE A 208 -20.56 17.90 16.28
N GLY A 209 -19.51 17.09 16.11
CA GLY A 209 -18.66 17.02 14.92
C GLY A 209 -18.84 15.77 14.08
N ARG A 210 -19.69 14.82 14.50
CA ARG A 210 -19.82 13.50 13.83
C ARG A 210 -20.30 13.55 12.39
N HIS A 211 -20.89 14.66 11.94
CA HIS A 211 -21.32 14.85 10.57
C HIS A 211 -20.16 15.23 9.63
N ARG A 212 -18.96 15.48 10.15
CA ARG A 212 -17.80 15.95 9.37
C ARG A 212 -16.62 15.00 9.47
N ALA A 213 -15.73 15.08 8.46
CA ALA A 213 -14.44 14.41 8.46
C ALA A 213 -13.40 15.32 7.79
N GLU A 214 -12.13 14.98 7.96
CA GLU A 214 -11.01 15.73 7.40
C GLU A 214 -10.22 14.85 6.43
N ILE A 215 -9.91 15.37 5.24
CA ILE A 215 -8.94 14.80 4.32
C ILE A 215 -7.55 15.25 4.76
N ALA A 216 -6.70 14.29 5.10
CA ALA A 216 -5.33 14.56 5.54
C ALA A 216 -4.32 13.68 4.79
N LYS A 217 -3.08 14.12 4.76
CA LYS A 217 -1.96 13.37 4.14
C LYS A 217 -2.30 12.81 2.76
N PHE A 218 -2.92 13.66 1.93
CA PHE A 218 -3.13 13.37 0.52
C PHE A 218 -1.80 13.49 -0.23
N LEU A 219 -1.21 12.36 -0.56
CA LEU A 219 0.14 12.26 -1.10
C LEU A 219 0.16 11.38 -2.34
N VAL A 220 0.81 11.85 -3.40
CA VAL A 220 1.19 11.04 -4.56
C VAL A 220 2.69 11.22 -4.78
N HIS A 221 3.40 10.11 -4.76
CA HIS A 221 4.85 10.07 -4.98
C HIS A 221 5.21 10.81 -6.29
N PRO A 222 6.21 11.71 -6.30
CA PRO A 222 6.50 12.58 -7.45
C PRO A 222 6.64 11.83 -8.78
N ALA A 223 7.29 10.68 -8.80
CA ALA A 223 7.47 9.85 -10.00
C ALA A 223 6.17 9.24 -10.57
N PHE A 224 5.06 9.30 -9.83
CA PHE A 224 3.77 8.70 -10.23
C PHE A 224 2.66 9.74 -10.40
N ARG A 225 2.99 11.04 -10.32
CA ARG A 225 2.03 12.12 -10.57
C ARG A 225 1.59 12.12 -12.03
N GLY A 226 0.41 12.70 -12.30
CA GLY A 226 -0.17 12.76 -13.65
C GLY A 226 -0.79 11.46 -14.16
N ARG A 227 -0.90 10.42 -13.32
CA ARG A 227 -1.47 9.10 -13.68
C ARG A 227 -2.89 8.86 -13.12
N GLY A 228 -3.59 9.92 -12.69
CA GLY A 228 -4.95 9.82 -12.16
C GLY A 228 -5.06 9.33 -10.70
N LEU A 229 -3.94 9.00 -10.02
CA LEU A 229 -3.96 8.48 -8.66
C LEU A 229 -4.58 9.42 -7.64
N GLY A 230 -4.39 10.74 -7.82
CA GLY A 230 -4.97 11.75 -6.94
C GLY A 230 -6.50 11.74 -7.01
N ASP A 231 -7.06 11.70 -8.20
CA ASP A 231 -8.51 11.63 -8.40
C ASP A 231 -9.07 10.34 -7.78
N ALA A 232 -8.46 9.19 -8.06
CA ALA A 232 -8.89 7.90 -7.51
C ALA A 232 -8.83 7.84 -5.97
N LEU A 233 -7.81 8.44 -5.35
CA LEU A 233 -7.69 8.53 -3.88
C LEU A 233 -8.80 9.38 -3.27
N LEU A 234 -9.11 10.53 -3.88
CA LEU A 234 -10.18 11.40 -3.41
C LEU A 234 -11.56 10.76 -3.63
N ASP A 235 -11.79 10.07 -4.77
CA ASP A 235 -13.02 9.31 -5.00
C ASP A 235 -13.25 8.28 -3.89
N ALA A 236 -12.21 7.51 -3.56
CA ALA A 236 -12.31 6.49 -2.51
C ALA A 236 -12.58 7.09 -1.13
N ALA A 237 -11.91 8.19 -0.78
CA ALA A 237 -12.10 8.86 0.50
C ALA A 237 -13.47 9.53 0.61
N GLU A 238 -13.94 10.21 -0.44
CA GLU A 238 -15.25 10.86 -0.49
C GLU A 238 -16.39 9.82 -0.42
N ALA A 239 -16.29 8.71 -1.15
CA ALA A 239 -17.25 7.61 -1.09
C ALA A 239 -17.30 6.97 0.31
N ALA A 240 -16.15 6.76 0.94
CA ALA A 240 -16.08 6.23 2.30
C ALA A 240 -16.65 7.21 3.33
N ALA A 241 -16.44 8.51 3.16
CA ALA A 241 -17.02 9.53 4.01
C ALA A 241 -18.56 9.49 3.94
N ALA A 242 -19.13 9.43 2.73
CA ALA A 242 -20.56 9.29 2.53
C ALA A 242 -21.12 8.02 3.19
N THR A 243 -20.44 6.88 3.00
CA THR A 243 -20.79 5.60 3.64
C THR A 243 -20.75 5.69 5.17
N ALA A 244 -19.81 6.47 5.73
CA ALA A 244 -19.71 6.73 7.17
C ALA A 244 -20.68 7.81 7.66
N GLY A 245 -21.63 8.28 6.83
CA GLY A 245 -22.63 9.28 7.18
C GLY A 245 -22.04 10.69 7.37
N ARG A 246 -20.90 10.99 6.76
CA ARG A 246 -20.31 12.33 6.80
C ARG A 246 -20.88 13.17 5.68
N THR A 247 -21.32 14.37 6.00
CA THR A 247 -21.95 15.29 5.04
C THR A 247 -21.08 16.53 4.76
N LEU A 248 -20.00 16.71 5.53
CA LEU A 248 -19.06 17.82 5.38
C LEU A 248 -17.63 17.31 5.47
N LEU A 249 -16.86 17.55 4.42
CA LEU A 249 -15.42 17.32 4.38
C LEU A 249 -14.66 18.63 4.51
N LEU A 250 -13.54 18.57 5.21
CA LEU A 250 -12.61 19.67 5.40
C LEU A 250 -11.20 19.23 5.00
N LEU A 251 -10.39 20.16 4.57
CA LEU A 251 -8.94 20.02 4.44
C LEU A 251 -8.27 21.39 4.54
N ASP A 252 -6.98 21.39 4.79
CA ASP A 252 -6.13 22.55 4.60
C ASP A 252 -5.04 22.26 3.56
N THR A 253 -4.67 23.27 2.78
CA THR A 253 -3.66 23.14 1.72
C THR A 253 -2.88 24.44 1.53
N LYS A 254 -1.62 24.30 1.10
CA LYS A 254 -0.80 25.44 0.70
C LYS A 254 -1.27 25.93 -0.66
N PRO A 255 -1.59 27.23 -0.83
CA PRO A 255 -2.01 27.76 -2.11
C PRO A 255 -0.87 27.70 -3.14
N GLY A 256 -1.21 27.33 -4.38
CA GLY A 256 -0.29 27.32 -5.52
C GLY A 256 0.61 26.09 -5.64
N ASP A 257 0.46 25.06 -4.82
CA ASP A 257 1.21 23.81 -4.93
C ASP A 257 0.62 22.80 -5.94
N GLY A 258 -0.51 23.15 -6.55
CA GLY A 258 -1.21 22.35 -7.56
C GLY A 258 -2.32 21.46 -7.02
N ALA A 259 -2.31 21.12 -5.74
CA ALA A 259 -3.38 20.36 -5.10
C ALA A 259 -4.66 21.20 -4.97
N ASP A 260 -4.52 22.51 -4.76
CA ASP A 260 -5.60 23.48 -4.74
C ASP A 260 -6.44 23.43 -6.02
N ARG A 261 -5.80 23.35 -7.19
CA ARG A 261 -6.49 23.22 -8.48
C ARG A 261 -7.22 21.89 -8.64
N LEU A 262 -6.66 20.80 -8.09
CA LEU A 262 -7.32 19.50 -8.08
C LEU A 262 -8.60 19.58 -7.23
N TYR A 263 -8.51 20.12 -6.03
CA TYR A 263 -9.66 20.25 -5.14
C TYR A 263 -10.76 21.12 -5.76
N ALA A 264 -10.41 22.27 -6.33
CA ALA A 264 -11.36 23.16 -7.00
C ALA A 264 -12.13 22.45 -8.15
N ARG A 265 -11.42 21.70 -9.01
CA ARG A 265 -12.07 20.93 -10.10
C ARG A 265 -13.03 19.86 -9.57
N ARG A 266 -12.82 19.40 -8.35
CA ARG A 266 -13.65 18.36 -7.70
C ARG A 266 -14.78 18.94 -6.84
N GLY A 267 -15.05 20.25 -6.98
CA GLY A 267 -16.14 20.93 -6.28
C GLY A 267 -15.87 21.29 -4.82
N TRP A 268 -14.58 21.29 -4.41
CA TRP A 268 -14.19 21.87 -3.14
C TRP A 268 -14.18 23.39 -3.23
N THR A 269 -14.63 24.07 -2.17
CA THR A 269 -14.70 25.53 -2.09
C THR A 269 -13.82 26.03 -0.95
N GLU A 270 -13.21 27.21 -1.15
CA GLU A 270 -12.45 27.90 -0.12
C GLU A 270 -13.39 28.43 0.97
N ALA A 271 -13.10 28.07 2.24
CA ALA A 271 -13.81 28.56 3.42
C ALA A 271 -13.06 29.74 4.06
N GLY A 272 -11.77 29.83 3.85
CA GLY A 272 -10.95 30.91 4.40
C GLY A 272 -9.47 30.67 4.20
N ARG A 273 -8.68 31.72 4.48
CA ARG A 273 -7.23 31.73 4.33
C ARG A 273 -6.58 32.28 5.59
N ILE A 274 -5.45 31.70 5.99
CA ILE A 274 -4.67 32.15 7.15
C ILE A 274 -3.26 32.42 6.68
N GLU A 275 -2.82 33.69 6.77
CA GLU A 275 -1.45 34.08 6.44
C GLU A 275 -0.47 33.66 7.54
N GLY A 276 0.78 33.32 7.17
CA GLY A 276 1.83 32.96 8.12
C GLY A 276 1.58 31.64 8.87
N TYR A 277 0.71 30.77 8.33
CA TYR A 277 0.26 29.55 9.01
C TYR A 277 1.36 28.49 9.17
N THR A 278 2.21 28.35 8.15
CA THR A 278 3.35 27.41 8.22
C THR A 278 4.66 28.15 8.08
N ARG A 279 5.70 27.68 8.79
CA ARG A 279 7.08 28.11 8.56
C ARG A 279 7.87 26.93 8.03
N GLU A 280 8.39 27.05 6.80
CA GLU A 280 9.09 25.96 6.14
C GLU A 280 10.62 25.99 6.39
N SER A 281 11.33 25.00 5.83
CA SER A 281 12.79 24.84 6.03
C SER A 281 13.63 25.99 5.49
N ASP A 282 13.08 26.81 4.60
CA ASP A 282 13.72 28.04 4.09
C ASP A 282 13.56 29.24 5.03
N GLY A 283 12.89 29.04 6.19
CA GLY A 283 12.59 30.08 7.18
C GLY A 283 11.43 31.00 6.83
N ARG A 284 10.81 30.82 5.65
CA ARG A 284 9.68 31.63 5.19
C ARG A 284 8.36 31.12 5.75
N GLU A 285 7.45 32.04 5.95
CA GLU A 285 6.08 31.76 6.32
C GLU A 285 5.20 31.68 5.07
N TYR A 286 4.28 30.72 5.09
CA TYR A 286 3.34 30.50 3.99
C TYR A 286 1.91 30.43 4.54
N ALA A 287 0.98 30.90 3.71
CA ALA A 287 -0.43 30.81 4.01
C ALA A 287 -0.93 29.35 3.88
N THR A 288 -2.03 29.04 4.58
CA THR A 288 -2.88 27.91 4.27
C THR A 288 -4.26 28.38 3.81
N VAL A 289 -4.89 27.57 2.96
CA VAL A 289 -6.28 27.72 2.54
C VAL A 289 -7.08 26.56 3.13
N ILE A 290 -8.11 26.88 3.88
CA ILE A 290 -9.07 25.91 4.39
C ILE A 290 -10.12 25.71 3.31
N MET A 291 -10.31 24.47 2.90
CA MET A 291 -11.30 24.09 1.91
C MET A 291 -12.36 23.16 2.49
N LEU A 292 -13.54 23.25 1.96
CA LEU A 292 -14.66 22.39 2.33
C LEU A 292 -15.38 21.81 1.12
N LYS A 293 -16.01 20.64 1.34
CA LYS A 293 -16.91 20.02 0.38
C LYS A 293 -18.11 19.45 1.11
N ARG A 294 -19.33 19.72 0.63
CA ARG A 294 -20.54 19.04 1.06
C ARG A 294 -20.78 17.82 0.18
N LEU A 295 -21.06 16.67 0.80
CA LEU A 295 -21.36 15.41 0.13
C LEU A 295 -22.87 15.28 -0.08
#